data_dbdc62da8424bed50a8e550777463d1f
#
_entry.id   dbdc62da8424bed50a8e550777463d1f
#
_cell.length_a   1.000
_cell.length_b   1.000
_cell.length_c   1.000
_cell.angle_alpha   90.00
_cell.angle_beta   90.00
_cell.angle_gamma   90.00
#
_symmetry.space_group_name_H-M   'P 1'
#
loop_
_entity.id
_entity.type
_entity.pdbx_description
1 polymer ?
#
loop_
_entity_poly.entity_id
_entity_poly.type
_entity_poly.pdbx_seq_one_letter_code
_entity_poly.pdbx_strand_id
1 'polypeptide(L)'
;WKKCSFCDVSLDYISRYEGASAAVLADRIEQIVRETGQTGFHFVDEAAPPKALKALATELIARNAGISWWGNVRFEKTFTPELAELLADSGCIAISGGLEVASDRLLTLMKKGVSVDQVARVTRAFTDAGILVHAYLMYGFPTQTVQDTVDALEYVRQLFANGCIQSGFFHRFACTVHSPVGKNPEEYGVTLAPLPPGAFAKNDVAFIDPTGVDHDALGGALKKAIYNYMHGIGLEEDVRTWFPFKVPKTTVRRDRIERALRERG
;
A
#
# COMPACT_ATOMS: atom_id res chain seq x y z
N TRP A 1 14.98 2.81 -4.36
CA TRP A 1 15.30 1.67 -5.26
C TRP A 1 14.13 1.33 -6.21
N LYS A 2 12.95 1.80 -5.98
CA LYS A 2 11.80 1.73 -6.92
C LYS A 2 11.43 3.12 -7.40
N LYS A 3 10.84 3.21 -8.59
CA LYS A 3 10.62 4.49 -9.28
C LYS A 3 9.13 4.73 -9.52
N CYS A 4 8.32 4.70 -8.45
CA CYS A 4 6.89 5.03 -8.56
C CYS A 4 6.73 6.50 -8.93
N SER A 5 5.77 6.80 -9.81
CA SER A 5 5.62 8.15 -10.37
C SER A 5 5.09 9.19 -9.39
N PHE A 6 4.56 8.76 -8.26
CA PHE A 6 4.04 9.62 -7.20
C PHE A 6 5.03 9.89 -6.06
N CYS A 7 6.19 9.21 -6.03
CA CYS A 7 7.20 9.40 -5.01
C CYS A 7 8.29 10.38 -5.47
N ASP A 8 8.95 11.05 -4.52
CA ASP A 8 10.05 11.99 -4.76
C ASP A 8 11.38 11.26 -5.10
N VAL A 9 11.29 10.28 -5.99
CA VAL A 9 12.40 9.39 -6.38
C VAL A 9 13.57 10.08 -7.09
N SER A 10 13.44 11.35 -7.41
CA SER A 10 14.51 12.16 -7.97
C SER A 10 15.46 12.71 -6.90
N LEU A 11 15.12 12.58 -5.63
CA LEU A 11 15.98 12.97 -4.53
C LEU A 11 16.89 11.79 -4.19
N ASP A 12 18.21 11.99 -4.23
CA ASP A 12 19.20 10.92 -4.11
C ASP A 12 19.04 10.10 -2.82
N TYR A 13 18.71 10.74 -1.71
CA TYR A 13 18.54 10.06 -0.42
C TYR A 13 17.28 9.17 -0.38
N ILE A 14 16.26 9.44 -1.22
CA ILE A 14 15.06 8.60 -1.35
C ILE A 14 15.31 7.43 -2.32
N SER A 15 16.14 7.64 -3.34
CA SER A 15 16.37 6.64 -4.39
C SER A 15 17.31 5.51 -3.96
N ARG A 16 18.02 5.63 -2.83
CA ARG A 16 18.95 4.63 -2.30
C ARG A 16 18.35 3.83 -1.15
N TYR A 17 18.77 2.58 -1.05
CA TYR A 17 18.53 1.74 0.12
C TYR A 17 19.90 1.29 0.67
N GLU A 18 20.20 1.74 1.88
CA GLU A 18 21.42 1.40 2.62
C GLU A 18 21.00 0.63 3.88
N GLY A 19 20.96 -0.70 3.76
CA GLY A 19 20.57 -1.58 4.87
C GLY A 19 21.75 -1.93 5.77
N ALA A 20 21.53 -1.91 7.08
CA ALA A 20 22.43 -2.58 8.01
C ALA A 20 22.37 -4.10 7.81
N SER A 21 23.44 -4.83 8.16
CA SER A 21 23.40 -6.29 8.15
C SER A 21 22.42 -6.85 9.20
N ALA A 22 21.89 -8.05 8.94
CA ALA A 22 20.96 -8.70 9.86
C ALA A 22 21.58 -8.88 11.27
N ALA A 23 22.84 -9.24 11.35
CA ALA A 23 23.55 -9.38 12.63
C ALA A 23 23.61 -8.05 13.39
N VAL A 24 23.97 -6.95 12.72
CA VAL A 24 24.01 -5.62 13.34
C VAL A 24 22.62 -5.18 13.82
N LEU A 25 21.56 -5.46 13.05
CA LEU A 25 20.19 -5.14 13.47
C LEU A 25 19.79 -5.99 14.70
N ALA A 26 20.10 -7.28 14.70
CA ALA A 26 19.82 -8.15 15.83
C ALA A 26 20.58 -7.71 17.10
N ASP A 27 21.87 -7.35 16.99
CA ASP A 27 22.65 -6.81 18.12
C ASP A 27 21.99 -5.55 18.71
N ARG A 28 21.51 -4.64 17.87
CA ARG A 28 20.81 -3.42 18.31
C ARG A 28 19.47 -3.73 18.96
N ILE A 29 18.72 -4.67 18.41
CA ILE A 29 17.45 -5.14 18.99
C ILE A 29 17.71 -5.71 20.39
N GLU A 30 18.66 -6.61 20.56
CA GLU A 30 19.02 -7.16 21.85
C GLU A 30 19.49 -6.10 22.85
N GLN A 31 20.25 -5.10 22.37
CA GLN A 31 20.66 -3.98 23.20
C GLN A 31 19.45 -3.18 23.69
N ILE A 32 18.51 -2.84 22.81
CA ILE A 32 17.29 -2.09 23.18
C ILE A 32 16.45 -2.90 24.17
N VAL A 33 16.29 -4.21 23.95
CA VAL A 33 15.58 -5.08 24.89
C VAL A 33 16.23 -5.06 26.28
N ARG A 34 17.57 -5.17 26.36
CA ARG A 34 18.30 -5.12 27.64
C ARG A 34 18.17 -3.76 28.34
N GLU A 35 18.21 -2.67 27.58
CA GLU A 35 18.17 -1.31 28.15
C GLU A 35 16.76 -0.87 28.56
N THR A 36 15.74 -1.31 27.84
CA THR A 36 14.36 -0.81 28.00
C THR A 36 13.37 -1.83 28.54
N GLY A 37 13.67 -3.12 28.42
CA GLY A 37 12.73 -4.22 28.69
C GLY A 37 11.63 -4.34 27.64
N GLN A 38 11.63 -3.54 26.57
CA GLN A 38 10.61 -3.59 25.51
C GLN A 38 10.95 -4.63 24.46
N THR A 39 9.95 -5.41 24.04
CA THR A 39 10.08 -6.48 23.04
C THR A 39 9.26 -6.25 21.77
N GLY A 40 8.55 -5.14 21.68
CA GLY A 40 7.77 -4.72 20.50
C GLY A 40 8.55 -3.71 19.65
N PHE A 41 8.66 -3.97 18.34
CA PHE A 41 9.44 -3.13 17.41
C PHE A 41 8.63 -2.72 16.20
N HIS A 42 8.78 -1.45 15.79
CA HIS A 42 8.34 -0.97 14.50
C HIS A 42 9.55 -0.63 13.64
N PHE A 43 9.73 -1.34 12.53
CA PHE A 43 10.74 -1.00 11.54
C PHE A 43 10.23 0.15 10.66
N VAL A 44 10.98 1.25 10.64
CA VAL A 44 10.56 2.50 9.99
C VAL A 44 11.02 2.60 8.53
N ASP A 45 11.58 1.55 7.95
CA ASP A 45 11.87 1.49 6.52
C ASP A 45 10.59 1.77 5.72
N GLU A 46 10.66 2.61 4.68
CA GLU A 46 9.50 2.88 3.81
C GLU A 46 9.06 1.64 3.03
N ALA A 47 10.02 0.77 2.67
CA ALA A 47 9.76 -0.51 2.02
C ALA A 47 10.98 -1.44 2.15
N ALA A 48 10.98 -2.27 3.16
CA ALA A 48 12.08 -3.22 3.38
C ALA A 48 12.14 -4.28 2.27
N PRO A 49 13.34 -4.51 1.67
CA PRO A 49 13.49 -5.53 0.63
C PRO A 49 13.28 -6.95 1.17
N PRO A 50 12.63 -7.85 0.42
CA PRO A 50 12.38 -9.24 0.85
C PRO A 50 13.66 -9.97 1.29
N LYS A 51 14.78 -9.75 0.59
CA LYS A 51 16.08 -10.36 0.94
C LYS A 51 16.59 -9.89 2.31
N ALA A 52 16.44 -8.61 2.63
CA ALA A 52 16.87 -8.06 3.91
C ALA A 52 16.00 -8.61 5.05
N LEU A 53 14.67 -8.64 4.86
CA LEU A 53 13.75 -9.22 5.84
C LEU A 53 13.99 -10.72 6.05
N LYS A 54 14.26 -11.49 4.99
CA LYS A 54 14.61 -12.90 5.10
C LYS A 54 15.86 -13.10 5.95
N ALA A 55 16.91 -12.31 5.72
CA ALA A 55 18.15 -12.41 6.49
C ALA A 55 17.91 -12.03 7.96
N LEU A 56 17.18 -10.97 8.23
CA LEU A 56 16.83 -10.55 9.59
C LEU A 56 15.99 -11.60 10.31
N ALA A 57 14.94 -12.14 9.67
CA ALA A 57 14.11 -13.18 10.27
C ALA A 57 14.92 -14.41 10.63
N THR A 58 15.82 -14.88 9.75
CA THR A 58 16.70 -16.01 10.01
C THR A 58 17.59 -15.74 11.23
N GLU A 59 18.14 -14.55 11.36
CA GLU A 59 19.02 -14.16 12.47
C GLU A 59 18.24 -14.07 13.79
N LEU A 60 17.03 -13.48 13.79
CA LEU A 60 16.16 -13.36 14.96
C LEU A 60 15.74 -14.75 15.50
N ILE A 61 15.40 -15.67 14.61
CA ILE A 61 15.06 -17.04 14.96
C ILE A 61 16.28 -17.77 15.55
N ALA A 62 17.45 -17.69 14.90
CA ALA A 62 18.68 -18.33 15.35
C ALA A 62 19.10 -17.86 16.75
N ARG A 63 18.84 -16.60 17.09
CA ARG A 63 19.14 -16.03 18.42
C ARG A 63 18.03 -16.24 19.44
N ASN A 64 16.90 -16.81 19.07
CA ASN A 64 15.70 -16.89 19.91
C ASN A 64 15.34 -15.52 20.52
N ALA A 65 15.28 -14.50 19.69
CA ALA A 65 15.21 -13.09 20.11
C ALA A 65 13.95 -12.73 20.93
N GLY A 66 12.86 -13.49 20.80
CA GLY A 66 11.64 -13.35 21.60
C GLY A 66 10.94 -11.99 21.46
N ILE A 67 11.00 -11.40 20.30
CA ILE A 67 10.38 -10.10 20.01
C ILE A 67 9.13 -10.22 19.14
N SER A 68 8.30 -9.19 19.14
CA SER A 68 7.29 -8.97 18.12
C SER A 68 7.64 -7.73 17.30
N TRP A 69 7.35 -7.78 15.99
CA TRP A 69 7.68 -6.64 15.14
C TRP A 69 6.69 -6.47 13.98
N TRP A 70 6.67 -5.26 13.44
CA TRP A 70 5.96 -4.92 12.23
C TRP A 70 6.80 -3.95 11.37
N GLY A 71 6.45 -3.82 10.09
CA GLY A 71 7.18 -2.94 9.18
C GLY A 71 6.45 -2.74 7.86
N ASN A 72 7.06 -1.95 6.97
CA ASN A 72 6.49 -1.64 5.68
C ASN A 72 7.16 -2.44 4.58
N VAL A 73 6.36 -2.94 3.64
CA VAL A 73 6.82 -3.70 2.48
C VAL A 73 6.15 -3.21 1.19
N ARG A 74 6.68 -3.63 0.06
CA ARG A 74 5.95 -3.61 -1.21
C ARG A 74 5.45 -5.02 -1.46
N PHE A 75 4.20 -5.16 -1.89
CA PHE A 75 3.59 -6.48 -2.15
C PHE A 75 4.18 -7.13 -3.42
N GLU A 76 5.49 -7.42 -3.38
CA GLU A 76 6.24 -8.02 -4.48
C GLU A 76 6.06 -9.54 -4.50
N LYS A 77 6.08 -10.13 -5.70
CA LYS A 77 5.93 -11.59 -5.89
C LYS A 77 6.98 -12.44 -5.18
N THR A 78 8.07 -11.83 -4.75
CA THR A 78 9.13 -12.49 -3.95
C THR A 78 8.73 -12.76 -2.50
N PHE A 79 7.64 -12.19 -2.02
CA PHE A 79 7.01 -12.61 -0.77
C PHE A 79 6.17 -13.85 -1.03
N THR A 80 6.84 -15.01 -0.99
CA THR A 80 6.21 -16.32 -1.14
C THR A 80 5.56 -16.76 0.19
N PRO A 81 4.67 -17.78 0.19
CA PRO A 81 4.13 -18.35 1.43
C PRO A 81 5.22 -18.76 2.42
N GLU A 82 6.29 -19.42 1.95
CA GLU A 82 7.40 -19.86 2.79
C GLU A 82 8.17 -18.68 3.43
N LEU A 83 8.28 -17.55 2.70
CA LEU A 83 8.88 -16.35 3.27
C LEU A 83 7.93 -15.71 4.30
N ALA A 84 6.63 -15.71 4.06
CA ALA A 84 5.65 -15.20 5.01
C ALA A 84 5.68 -16.01 6.32
N GLU A 85 5.73 -17.35 6.24
CA GLU A 85 5.89 -18.23 7.39
C GLU A 85 7.19 -17.93 8.17
N LEU A 86 8.33 -17.80 7.48
CA LEU A 86 9.60 -17.45 8.10
C LEU A 86 9.54 -16.11 8.84
N LEU A 87 8.85 -15.11 8.26
CA LEU A 87 8.67 -13.81 8.92
C LEU A 87 7.78 -13.95 10.16
N ALA A 88 6.70 -14.73 10.11
CA ALA A 88 5.86 -15.00 11.26
C ALA A 88 6.63 -15.68 12.38
N ASP A 89 7.42 -16.71 12.07
CA ASP A 89 8.26 -17.42 13.03
C ASP A 89 9.30 -16.51 13.71
N SER A 90 9.73 -15.45 13.01
CA SER A 90 10.65 -14.44 13.56
C SER A 90 9.98 -13.40 14.46
N GLY A 91 8.66 -13.50 14.67
CA GLY A 91 7.87 -12.57 15.47
C GLY A 91 7.22 -11.41 14.68
N CYS A 92 7.14 -11.51 13.34
CA CYS A 92 6.37 -10.55 12.56
C CYS A 92 4.87 -10.71 12.82
N ILE A 93 4.24 -9.69 13.39
CA ILE A 93 2.80 -9.71 13.71
C ILE A 93 1.95 -8.96 12.69
N ALA A 94 2.56 -8.00 11.99
CA ALA A 94 1.85 -7.20 10.99
C ALA A 94 2.81 -6.65 9.94
N ILE A 95 2.27 -6.36 8.77
CA ILE A 95 2.94 -5.61 7.72
C ILE A 95 2.00 -4.53 7.15
N SER A 96 2.60 -3.45 6.69
CA SER A 96 1.90 -2.42 5.92
C SER A 96 2.48 -2.35 4.51
N GLY A 97 1.64 -2.10 3.51
CA GLY A 97 2.11 -1.95 2.14
C GLY A 97 1.16 -1.18 1.24
N GLY A 98 1.71 -0.60 0.18
CA GLY A 98 0.94 0.18 -0.78
C GLY A 98 0.32 -0.68 -1.88
N LEU A 99 -1.00 -0.80 -1.87
CA LEU A 99 -1.78 -1.19 -3.06
C LEU A 99 -2.05 0.02 -3.94
N GLU A 100 -2.15 1.20 -3.33
CA GLU A 100 -2.47 2.49 -3.96
C GLU A 100 -3.90 2.46 -4.55
N VAL A 101 -4.06 2.64 -5.86
CA VAL A 101 -5.36 2.46 -6.52
C VAL A 101 -5.48 1.02 -6.99
N ALA A 102 -6.51 0.32 -6.57
CA ALA A 102 -6.78 -1.06 -6.98
C ALA A 102 -7.30 -1.11 -8.44
N SER A 103 -6.44 -0.71 -9.38
CA SER A 103 -6.67 -0.66 -10.82
C SER A 103 -5.36 -0.92 -11.55
N ASP A 104 -5.29 -2.01 -12.32
CA ASP A 104 -4.07 -2.37 -13.05
C ASP A 104 -3.64 -1.29 -14.06
N ARG A 105 -4.62 -0.57 -14.66
CA ARG A 105 -4.36 0.59 -15.52
C ARG A 105 -3.60 1.67 -14.75
N LEU A 106 -4.10 2.06 -13.58
CA LEU A 106 -3.49 3.11 -12.77
C LEU A 106 -2.18 2.64 -12.12
N LEU A 107 -2.09 1.39 -11.68
CA LEU A 107 -0.83 0.81 -11.17
C LEU A 107 0.28 0.82 -12.23
N THR A 108 -0.09 0.60 -13.51
CA THR A 108 0.84 0.72 -14.64
C THR A 108 1.28 2.16 -14.85
N LEU A 109 0.35 3.11 -14.86
CA LEU A 109 0.65 4.54 -14.98
C LEU A 109 1.51 5.05 -13.82
N MET A 110 1.25 4.57 -12.61
CA MET A 110 2.05 4.83 -11.41
C MET A 110 3.44 4.20 -11.46
N LYS A 111 3.73 3.32 -12.42
CA LYS A 111 4.96 2.51 -12.46
C LYS A 111 5.18 1.75 -11.15
N LYS A 112 4.06 1.31 -10.53
CA LYS A 112 4.10 0.61 -9.24
C LYS A 112 4.78 -0.77 -9.34
N GLY A 113 4.63 -1.46 -10.48
CA GLY A 113 5.29 -2.75 -10.75
C GLY A 113 4.63 -3.94 -10.03
N VAL A 114 3.36 -3.80 -9.66
CA VAL A 114 2.51 -4.88 -9.13
C VAL A 114 1.15 -4.83 -9.82
N SER A 115 0.42 -5.94 -9.82
CA SER A 115 -0.99 -6.00 -10.22
C SER A 115 -1.88 -6.27 -9.02
N VAL A 116 -3.19 -6.01 -9.17
CA VAL A 116 -4.17 -6.30 -8.10
C VAL A 116 -4.16 -7.78 -7.73
N ASP A 117 -4.07 -8.68 -8.72
CA ASP A 117 -4.01 -10.13 -8.49
C ASP A 117 -2.75 -10.55 -7.72
N GLN A 118 -1.60 -9.96 -8.07
CA GLN A 118 -0.37 -10.21 -7.33
C GLN A 118 -0.49 -9.76 -5.89
N VAL A 119 -1.04 -8.56 -5.66
CA VAL A 119 -1.26 -8.05 -4.30
C VAL A 119 -2.18 -8.99 -3.52
N ALA A 120 -3.29 -9.45 -4.11
CA ALA A 120 -4.19 -10.40 -3.47
C ALA A 120 -3.47 -11.68 -3.02
N ARG A 121 -2.66 -12.28 -3.88
CA ARG A 121 -1.90 -13.51 -3.53
C ARG A 121 -0.86 -13.27 -2.45
N VAL A 122 -0.10 -12.18 -2.54
CA VAL A 122 0.94 -11.85 -1.55
C VAL A 122 0.33 -11.52 -0.19
N THR A 123 -0.72 -10.71 -0.15
CA THR A 123 -1.38 -10.36 1.12
C THR A 123 -2.08 -11.56 1.74
N ARG A 124 -2.64 -12.44 0.91
CA ARG A 124 -3.23 -13.70 1.39
C ARG A 124 -2.17 -14.62 2.01
N ALA A 125 -0.98 -14.74 1.42
CA ALA A 125 0.12 -15.52 1.97
C ALA A 125 0.54 -15.00 3.36
N PHE A 126 0.61 -13.70 3.56
CA PHE A 126 0.86 -13.12 4.88
C PHE A 126 -0.25 -13.46 5.88
N THR A 127 -1.50 -13.31 5.47
CA THR A 127 -2.64 -13.62 6.36
C THR A 127 -2.68 -15.11 6.72
N ASP A 128 -2.40 -16.00 5.78
CA ASP A 128 -2.34 -17.45 6.02
C ASP A 128 -1.21 -17.83 7.00
N ALA A 129 -0.12 -17.06 7.01
CA ALA A 129 0.96 -17.18 8.00
C ALA A 129 0.66 -16.50 9.35
N GLY A 130 -0.53 -15.93 9.54
CA GLY A 130 -0.94 -15.26 10.78
C GLY A 130 -0.46 -13.81 10.93
N ILE A 131 0.06 -13.21 9.86
CA ILE A 131 0.51 -11.82 9.84
C ILE A 131 -0.64 -10.91 9.39
N LEU A 132 -0.96 -9.89 10.19
CA LEU A 132 -1.95 -8.88 9.83
C LEU A 132 -1.45 -7.98 8.70
N VAL A 133 -2.32 -7.64 7.77
CA VAL A 133 -1.98 -6.80 6.61
C VAL A 133 -2.74 -5.47 6.65
N HIS A 134 -1.99 -4.38 6.63
CA HIS A 134 -2.52 -3.03 6.42
C HIS A 134 -2.22 -2.55 5.01
N ALA A 135 -3.24 -2.10 4.27
CA ALA A 135 -3.09 -1.59 2.91
C ALA A 135 -3.15 -0.07 2.87
N TYR A 136 -2.09 0.58 2.37
CA TYR A 136 -2.17 1.98 1.95
C TYR A 136 -2.88 2.06 0.61
N LEU A 137 -3.95 2.83 0.57
CA LEU A 137 -4.80 3.03 -0.59
C LEU A 137 -4.79 4.50 -1.00
N MET A 138 -4.93 4.75 -2.28
CA MET A 138 -4.90 6.08 -2.85
C MET A 138 -6.13 6.32 -3.74
N TYR A 139 -6.57 7.56 -3.83
CA TYR A 139 -7.57 8.02 -4.81
C TYR A 139 -7.20 9.41 -5.32
N GLY A 140 -7.73 9.78 -6.47
CA GLY A 140 -7.46 11.08 -7.09
C GLY A 140 -6.12 11.14 -7.83
N PHE A 141 -5.55 10.00 -8.22
CA PHE A 141 -4.38 9.97 -9.09
C PHE A 141 -4.74 10.50 -10.49
N PRO A 142 -3.83 11.18 -11.22
CA PRO A 142 -4.08 11.69 -12.56
C PRO A 142 -4.83 10.72 -13.48
N THR A 143 -5.83 11.23 -14.17
CA THR A 143 -6.72 10.49 -15.08
C THR A 143 -7.63 9.43 -14.44
N GLN A 144 -7.70 9.35 -13.12
CA GLN A 144 -8.62 8.46 -12.43
C GLN A 144 -10.05 8.91 -12.61
N THR A 145 -10.88 8.05 -13.20
CA THR A 145 -12.30 8.31 -13.42
C THR A 145 -13.16 7.91 -12.22
N VAL A 146 -14.43 8.31 -12.22
CA VAL A 146 -15.42 7.80 -11.24
C VAL A 146 -15.56 6.28 -11.36
N GLN A 147 -15.53 5.73 -12.58
CA GLN A 147 -15.57 4.29 -12.80
C GLN A 147 -14.37 3.58 -12.18
N ASP A 148 -13.15 4.10 -12.38
CA ASP A 148 -11.94 3.54 -11.75
C ASP A 148 -12.05 3.54 -10.22
N THR A 149 -12.66 4.58 -9.63
CA THR A 149 -12.84 4.68 -8.17
C THR A 149 -13.83 3.66 -7.65
N VAL A 150 -14.95 3.46 -8.34
CA VAL A 150 -15.97 2.47 -7.97
C VAL A 150 -15.42 1.05 -8.12
N ASP A 151 -14.70 0.79 -9.22
CA ASP A 151 -14.07 -0.51 -9.47
C ASP A 151 -12.95 -0.80 -8.45
N ALA A 152 -12.14 0.20 -8.11
CA ALA A 152 -11.12 0.07 -7.07
C ALA A 152 -11.74 -0.25 -5.70
N LEU A 153 -12.85 0.40 -5.35
CA LEU A 153 -13.55 0.09 -4.09
C LEU A 153 -14.10 -1.35 -4.09
N GLU A 154 -14.59 -1.86 -5.22
CA GLU A 154 -15.03 -3.24 -5.34
C GLU A 154 -13.88 -4.24 -5.16
N TYR A 155 -12.69 -3.97 -5.74
CA TYR A 155 -11.50 -4.79 -5.48
C TYR A 155 -11.13 -4.77 -3.99
N VAL A 156 -11.13 -3.60 -3.35
CA VAL A 156 -10.84 -3.47 -1.91
C VAL A 156 -11.86 -4.26 -1.08
N ARG A 157 -13.16 -4.15 -1.37
CA ARG A 157 -14.21 -4.95 -0.71
C ARG A 157 -13.90 -6.44 -0.80
N GLN A 158 -13.55 -6.92 -2.00
CA GLN A 158 -13.23 -8.34 -2.21
C GLN A 158 -11.95 -8.77 -1.48
N LEU A 159 -10.93 -7.90 -1.39
CA LEU A 159 -9.72 -8.20 -0.61
C LEU A 159 -10.04 -8.39 0.87
N PHE A 160 -10.91 -7.57 1.45
CA PHE A 160 -11.41 -7.78 2.81
C PHE A 160 -12.24 -9.05 2.93
N ALA A 161 -13.20 -9.27 2.03
CA ALA A 161 -14.08 -10.42 2.04
C ALA A 161 -13.33 -11.76 1.91
N ASN A 162 -12.20 -11.76 1.19
CA ASN A 162 -11.34 -12.94 1.04
C ASN A 162 -10.21 -13.00 2.07
N GLY A 163 -10.22 -12.16 3.09
CA GLY A 163 -9.20 -12.17 4.15
C GLY A 163 -7.78 -11.84 3.68
N CYS A 164 -7.62 -11.12 2.57
CA CYS A 164 -6.32 -10.69 2.07
C CYS A 164 -5.74 -9.53 2.88
N ILE A 165 -6.60 -8.64 3.39
CA ILE A 165 -6.23 -7.48 4.20
C ILE A 165 -7.17 -7.36 5.40
N GLN A 166 -6.69 -6.84 6.53
CA GLN A 166 -7.46 -6.64 7.75
C GLN A 166 -7.70 -5.16 8.04
N SER A 167 -6.86 -4.30 7.50
CA SER A 167 -7.05 -2.85 7.64
C SER A 167 -6.52 -2.09 6.42
N GLY A 168 -6.91 -0.84 6.32
CA GLY A 168 -6.41 0.03 5.26
C GLY A 168 -6.80 1.48 5.48
N PHE A 169 -6.20 2.36 4.71
CA PHE A 169 -6.50 3.77 4.75
C PHE A 169 -6.43 4.37 3.33
N PHE A 170 -7.44 5.18 2.98
CA PHE A 170 -7.47 5.93 1.72
C PHE A 170 -6.85 7.32 1.89
N HIS A 171 -5.74 7.56 1.19
CA HIS A 171 -5.11 8.87 1.02
C HIS A 171 -5.56 9.52 -0.28
N ARG A 172 -5.79 10.82 -0.26
CA ARG A 172 -5.87 11.56 -1.51
C ARG A 172 -4.47 11.71 -2.09
N PHE A 173 -4.34 11.53 -3.41
CA PHE A 173 -3.09 11.79 -4.10
C PHE A 173 -2.68 13.26 -3.93
N ALA A 174 -1.45 13.48 -3.48
CA ALA A 174 -0.79 14.78 -3.45
C ALA A 174 0.31 14.79 -4.51
N CYS A 175 0.24 15.73 -5.43
CA CYS A 175 1.28 15.91 -6.43
C CYS A 175 2.44 16.69 -5.82
N THR A 176 3.62 16.07 -5.70
CA THR A 176 4.82 16.76 -5.20
C THR A 176 5.68 17.26 -6.34
N VAL A 177 6.35 18.38 -6.17
CA VAL A 177 7.21 19.01 -7.21
C VAL A 177 8.38 18.12 -7.64
N HIS A 178 8.81 17.21 -6.77
CA HIS A 178 9.95 16.34 -7.00
C HIS A 178 9.57 14.97 -7.58
N SER A 179 8.28 14.63 -7.55
CA SER A 179 7.78 13.40 -8.16
C SER A 179 7.85 13.44 -9.70
N PRO A 180 7.91 12.29 -10.37
CA PRO A 180 7.76 12.24 -11.84
C PRO A 180 6.49 12.93 -12.34
N VAL A 181 5.35 12.82 -11.63
CA VAL A 181 4.11 13.53 -11.99
C VAL A 181 4.31 15.04 -11.93
N GLY A 182 4.94 15.55 -10.86
CA GLY A 182 5.19 16.98 -10.70
C GLY A 182 6.21 17.56 -11.69
N LYS A 183 7.16 16.75 -12.15
CA LYS A 183 8.20 17.16 -13.10
C LYS A 183 7.74 17.10 -14.57
N ASN A 184 6.90 16.14 -14.91
CA ASN A 184 6.44 15.88 -16.28
C ASN A 184 4.91 15.68 -16.29
N PRO A 185 4.12 16.68 -15.86
CA PRO A 185 2.69 16.52 -15.66
C PRO A 185 1.93 16.13 -16.94
N GLU A 186 2.42 16.55 -18.10
CA GLU A 186 1.86 16.20 -19.41
C GLU A 186 1.91 14.70 -19.73
N GLU A 187 2.94 13.97 -19.24
CA GLU A 187 3.03 12.51 -19.38
C GLU A 187 1.91 11.80 -18.60
N TYR A 188 1.33 12.48 -17.61
CA TYR A 188 0.25 11.97 -16.77
C TYR A 188 -1.10 12.60 -17.11
N GLY A 189 -1.17 13.38 -18.20
CA GLY A 189 -2.41 13.98 -18.72
C GLY A 189 -2.97 15.10 -17.83
N VAL A 190 -2.15 15.76 -17.03
CA VAL A 190 -2.55 16.85 -16.14
C VAL A 190 -1.72 18.11 -16.39
N THR A 191 -2.23 19.25 -15.91
CA THR A 191 -1.52 20.54 -15.93
C THR A 191 -1.38 21.06 -14.52
N LEU A 192 -0.17 21.49 -14.13
CA LEU A 192 0.03 22.08 -12.81
C LEU A 192 -0.62 23.44 -12.70
N ALA A 193 -1.30 23.69 -11.59
CA ALA A 193 -1.82 25.02 -11.28
C ALA A 193 -0.69 25.94 -10.81
N PRO A 194 -0.78 27.26 -11.06
CA PRO A 194 0.17 28.22 -10.52
C PRO A 194 0.23 28.15 -9.00
N LEU A 195 1.43 28.25 -8.45
CA LEU A 195 1.60 28.35 -7.00
C LEU A 195 0.96 29.65 -6.49
N PRO A 196 0.25 29.61 -5.34
CA PRO A 196 -0.29 30.82 -4.75
C PRO A 196 0.82 31.83 -4.43
N PRO A 197 0.60 33.13 -4.68
CA PRO A 197 1.56 34.15 -4.28
C PRO A 197 1.88 34.07 -2.77
N GLY A 198 3.16 34.11 -2.43
CA GLY A 198 3.60 34.09 -1.03
C GLY A 198 3.53 32.70 -0.36
N ALA A 199 3.31 31.63 -1.09
CA ALA A 199 3.34 30.28 -0.53
C ALA A 199 4.70 30.00 0.15
N PHE A 200 4.67 29.65 1.44
CA PHE A 200 5.86 29.32 2.21
C PHE A 200 6.36 27.90 1.85
N ALA A 201 5.46 26.92 1.85
CA ALA A 201 5.75 25.57 1.43
C ALA A 201 5.35 25.37 -0.04
N LYS A 202 6.25 24.80 -0.84
CA LYS A 202 6.08 24.60 -2.29
C LYS A 202 6.24 23.16 -2.70
N ASN A 203 6.17 22.22 -1.76
CA ASN A 203 6.37 20.82 -2.06
C ASN A 203 5.15 20.22 -2.77
N ASP A 204 3.95 20.48 -2.25
CA ASP A 204 2.70 20.02 -2.86
C ASP A 204 2.20 21.07 -3.85
N VAL A 205 1.88 20.62 -5.05
CA VAL A 205 1.34 21.46 -6.12
C VAL A 205 -0.05 21.00 -6.54
N ALA A 206 -0.97 21.95 -6.67
CA ALA A 206 -2.27 21.66 -7.23
C ALA A 206 -2.13 21.38 -8.72
N PHE A 207 -3.01 20.54 -9.26
CA PHE A 207 -3.06 20.22 -10.67
C PHE A 207 -4.51 20.20 -11.19
N ILE A 208 -4.65 20.40 -12.48
CA ILE A 208 -5.93 20.33 -13.19
C ILE A 208 -5.95 19.01 -13.95
N ASP A 209 -6.92 18.17 -13.64
CA ASP A 209 -7.18 16.92 -14.33
C ASP A 209 -8.36 17.11 -15.30
N PRO A 210 -8.18 16.85 -16.62
CA PRO A 210 -9.24 17.04 -17.61
C PRO A 210 -10.44 16.09 -17.43
N THR A 211 -10.33 15.04 -16.60
CA THR A 211 -11.46 14.18 -16.26
C THR A 211 -12.57 14.93 -15.51
N GLY A 212 -12.24 16.03 -14.85
CA GLY A 212 -13.19 16.86 -14.10
C GLY A 212 -13.84 16.14 -12.90
N VAL A 213 -13.25 15.04 -12.43
CA VAL A 213 -13.80 14.26 -11.32
C VAL A 213 -13.59 15.00 -10.00
N ASP A 214 -14.68 15.16 -9.23
CA ASP A 214 -14.62 15.64 -7.87
C ASP A 214 -14.20 14.50 -6.93
N HIS A 215 -12.90 14.33 -6.78
CA HIS A 215 -12.33 13.30 -5.91
C HIS A 215 -12.59 13.55 -4.41
N ASP A 216 -12.83 14.80 -3.99
CA ASP A 216 -13.14 15.11 -2.59
C ASP A 216 -14.52 14.60 -2.22
N ALA A 217 -15.51 14.75 -3.11
CA ALA A 217 -16.83 14.17 -2.93
C ALA A 217 -16.77 12.63 -2.84
N LEU A 218 -15.92 11.98 -3.63
CA LEU A 218 -15.73 10.52 -3.59
C LEU A 218 -15.03 10.05 -2.32
N GLY A 219 -14.06 10.83 -1.81
CA GLY A 219 -13.20 10.46 -0.68
C GLY A 219 -13.96 10.16 0.61
N GLY A 220 -15.06 10.87 0.87
CA GLY A 220 -15.91 10.61 2.04
C GLY A 220 -16.53 9.21 2.01
N ALA A 221 -17.02 8.77 0.84
CA ALA A 221 -17.59 7.44 0.65
C ALA A 221 -16.52 6.34 0.81
N LEU A 222 -15.33 6.53 0.23
CA LEU A 222 -14.22 5.60 0.33
C LEU A 222 -13.79 5.37 1.79
N LYS A 223 -13.63 6.46 2.55
CA LYS A 223 -13.27 6.40 3.99
C LYS A 223 -14.34 5.72 4.83
N LYS A 224 -15.62 5.99 4.56
CA LYS A 224 -16.74 5.32 5.22
C LYS A 224 -16.76 3.83 4.90
N ALA A 225 -16.59 3.46 3.63
CA ALA A 225 -16.59 2.07 3.19
C ALA A 225 -15.48 1.27 3.89
N ILE A 226 -14.23 1.75 3.83
CA ILE A 226 -13.10 1.01 4.40
C ILE A 226 -13.19 0.87 5.91
N TYR A 227 -13.68 1.91 6.62
CA TYR A 227 -13.92 1.82 8.05
C TYR A 227 -14.90 0.68 8.38
N ASN A 228 -16.00 0.56 7.63
CA ASN A 228 -16.96 -0.51 7.82
C ASN A 228 -16.39 -1.88 7.44
N TYR A 229 -15.64 -1.99 6.36
CA TYR A 229 -14.98 -3.25 5.94
C TYR A 229 -14.02 -3.78 7.00
N MET A 230 -13.25 -2.92 7.66
CA MET A 230 -12.39 -3.31 8.79
C MET A 230 -13.17 -3.94 9.96
N HIS A 231 -14.47 -3.68 10.06
CA HIS A 231 -15.36 -4.26 11.06
C HIS A 231 -16.26 -5.38 10.51
N GLY A 232 -15.98 -5.86 9.30
CA GLY A 232 -16.77 -6.89 8.65
C GLY A 232 -18.16 -6.45 8.19
N ILE A 233 -18.42 -5.12 8.13
CA ILE A 233 -19.72 -4.58 7.79
C ILE A 233 -19.78 -4.21 6.31
N GLY A 234 -20.84 -4.67 5.61
CA GLY A 234 -21.12 -4.32 4.21
C GLY A 234 -20.25 -5.05 3.19
N LEU A 235 -19.60 -6.15 3.57
CA LEU A 235 -18.77 -6.95 2.67
C LEU A 235 -19.59 -7.65 1.57
N GLU A 236 -20.89 -7.85 1.77
CA GLU A 236 -21.81 -8.44 0.77
C GLU A 236 -22.57 -7.37 -0.03
N GLU A 237 -22.49 -6.10 0.39
CA GLU A 237 -23.24 -5.00 -0.22
C GLU A 237 -22.65 -4.56 -1.56
N ASP A 238 -23.49 -3.95 -2.39
CA ASP A 238 -23.04 -3.24 -3.59
C ASP A 238 -22.27 -1.98 -3.15
N VAL A 239 -21.06 -1.79 -3.67
CA VAL A 239 -20.18 -0.67 -3.27
C VAL A 239 -20.83 0.70 -3.49
N ARG A 240 -21.84 0.81 -4.35
CA ARG A 240 -22.58 2.06 -4.59
C ARG A 240 -23.35 2.53 -3.37
N THR A 241 -23.66 1.64 -2.41
CA THR A 241 -24.38 1.99 -1.16
C THR A 241 -23.61 2.97 -0.27
N TRP A 242 -22.29 3.06 -0.47
CA TRP A 242 -21.45 3.96 0.30
C TRP A 242 -21.50 5.41 -0.20
N PHE A 243 -21.86 5.62 -1.49
CA PHE A 243 -21.88 6.94 -2.09
C PHE A 243 -23.24 7.64 -1.83
N PRO A 244 -23.23 8.89 -1.34
CA PRO A 244 -24.47 9.65 -1.11
C PRO A 244 -25.10 10.21 -2.40
N PHE A 245 -24.50 9.92 -3.56
CA PHE A 245 -24.95 10.33 -4.88
C PHE A 245 -24.81 9.18 -5.88
N LYS A 246 -25.41 9.35 -7.06
CA LYS A 246 -25.40 8.33 -8.10
C LYS A 246 -24.00 8.15 -8.69
N VAL A 247 -23.48 6.92 -8.64
CA VAL A 247 -22.24 6.49 -9.30
C VAL A 247 -22.53 5.33 -10.25
N PRO A 248 -21.65 5.05 -11.23
CA PRO A 248 -21.82 3.90 -12.12
C PRO A 248 -21.79 2.58 -11.36
N LYS A 249 -22.32 1.52 -11.97
CA LYS A 249 -22.17 0.16 -11.47
C LYS A 249 -20.73 -0.30 -11.70
N THR A 250 -20.18 -1.07 -10.75
CA THR A 250 -18.87 -1.68 -10.94
C THR A 250 -18.84 -2.61 -12.16
N THR A 251 -17.72 -2.61 -12.87
CA THR A 251 -17.43 -3.56 -13.95
C THR A 251 -16.69 -4.79 -13.45
N VAL A 252 -16.20 -4.75 -12.23
CA VAL A 252 -15.45 -5.86 -11.60
C VAL A 252 -16.41 -7.00 -11.24
N ARG A 253 -16.04 -8.21 -11.64
CA ARG A 253 -16.80 -9.42 -11.27
C ARG A 253 -16.72 -9.65 -9.77
N ARG A 254 -17.83 -10.10 -9.16
CA ARG A 254 -17.90 -10.35 -7.71
C ARG A 254 -16.92 -11.42 -7.18
N ASP A 255 -16.47 -12.30 -8.05
CA ASP A 255 -15.56 -13.42 -7.74
C ASP A 255 -14.11 -13.16 -8.22
N ARG A 256 -13.76 -11.91 -8.52
CA ARG A 256 -12.51 -11.59 -9.20
C ARG A 256 -11.28 -11.92 -8.35
N ILE A 257 -11.27 -11.53 -7.08
CA ILE A 257 -10.16 -11.83 -6.16
C ILE A 257 -10.13 -13.33 -5.81
N GLU A 258 -11.28 -13.94 -5.54
CA GLU A 258 -11.35 -15.38 -5.29
C GLU A 258 -10.74 -16.19 -6.42
N ARG A 259 -11.01 -15.82 -7.68
CA ARG A 259 -10.40 -16.45 -8.85
C ARG A 259 -8.91 -16.25 -8.92
N ALA A 260 -8.42 -15.01 -8.66
CA ALA A 260 -7.00 -14.70 -8.64
C ALA A 260 -6.23 -15.52 -7.58
N LEU A 261 -6.88 -15.85 -6.46
CA LEU A 261 -6.30 -16.69 -5.41
C LEU A 261 -6.26 -18.18 -5.78
N ARG A 262 -7.19 -18.65 -6.62
CA ARG A 262 -7.23 -20.06 -7.11
C ARG A 262 -6.24 -20.32 -8.26
N GLU A 263 -5.97 -19.30 -9.08
CA GLU A 263 -5.00 -19.37 -10.16
C GLU A 263 -3.59 -19.36 -9.57
N ARG A 264 -2.91 -20.52 -9.60
CA ARG A 264 -1.49 -20.61 -9.20
C ARG A 264 -0.67 -19.74 -10.16
N GLY A 265 0.03 -18.74 -9.63
CA GLY A 265 0.94 -17.87 -10.38
C GLY A 265 2.17 -18.61 -10.89
#